data_df6c80bd71c67312f4a30f32d98f02b5
#
_entry.id   df6c80bd71c67312f4a30f32d98f02b5
#
_cell.length_a   1.000
_cell.length_b   1.000
_cell.length_c   1.000
_cell.angle_alpha   90.00
_cell.angle_beta   90.00
_cell.angle_gamma   90.00
#
_symmetry.space_group_name_H-M   'P 1'
#
loop_
_entity.id
_entity.type
_entity.pdbx_description
1 polymer ?
#
loop_
_entity_poly.entity_id
_entity_poly.type
_entity_poly.pdbx_seq_one_letter_code
_entity_poly.pdbx_strand_id
1 'polypeptide(L)'
;MGKDFLMTITITEVRNAASLQSDNLRMEVEINHPDYGWIPYGLDPADTDMTINNDDVMALIGTDFAAYVAPTQEELDAALAAEVRADRDGRLTEVDAIAGNALRWAALDAETQAAWATYRQALLDVPQQDGFPNDITWPTEPEG
;
A
#
# COMPACT_ATOMS: atom_id res chain seq x y z
N MET A 1 32.86 -28.95 8.99
CA MET A 1 32.00 -28.09 9.84
C MET A 1 32.17 -26.66 9.38
N GLY A 2 31.31 -26.21 8.47
CA GLY A 2 31.25 -24.81 8.07
C GLY A 2 30.61 -24.02 9.22
N LYS A 3 31.37 -23.17 9.89
CA LYS A 3 30.81 -22.07 10.65
C LYS A 3 30.30 -21.11 9.60
N ASP A 4 29.00 -21.05 9.40
CA ASP A 4 28.36 -19.91 8.77
C ASP A 4 28.69 -18.68 9.62
N PHE A 5 29.72 -17.97 9.20
CA PHE A 5 30.06 -16.68 9.72
C PHE A 5 28.99 -15.73 9.18
N LEU A 6 27.91 -15.57 9.95
CA LEU A 6 26.99 -14.44 9.75
C LEU A 6 27.86 -13.19 9.90
N MET A 7 28.24 -12.59 8.76
CA MET A 7 28.97 -11.35 8.76
C MET A 7 28.03 -10.27 9.28
N THR A 8 28.15 -9.94 10.55
CA THR A 8 27.45 -8.80 11.13
C THR A 8 28.09 -7.52 10.62
N ILE A 9 27.31 -6.66 10.03
CA ILE A 9 27.74 -5.34 9.54
C ILE A 9 27.58 -4.36 10.70
N THR A 10 28.70 -3.71 11.07
CA THR A 10 28.69 -2.70 12.12
C THR A 10 28.40 -1.33 11.53
N ILE A 11 27.31 -0.71 11.97
CA ILE A 11 26.98 0.68 11.64
C ILE A 11 27.51 1.59 12.74
N THR A 12 28.16 2.67 12.37
CA THR A 12 28.78 3.63 13.30
C THR A 12 28.14 5.00 13.25
N GLU A 13 27.40 5.30 12.19
CA GLU A 13 26.76 6.61 11.99
C GLU A 13 25.38 6.45 11.40
N VAL A 14 24.46 7.28 11.88
CA VAL A 14 23.08 7.39 11.38
C VAL A 14 22.69 8.85 11.21
N ARG A 15 21.70 9.12 10.36
CA ARG A 15 21.12 10.45 10.18
C ARG A 15 19.68 10.38 9.70
N ASN A 16 18.98 11.51 9.75
CA ASN A 16 17.61 11.65 9.23
C ASN A 16 16.63 10.61 9.77
N ALA A 17 16.77 10.24 11.03
CA ALA A 17 15.86 9.31 11.67
C ALA A 17 14.46 9.93 11.83
N ALA A 18 13.42 9.15 11.55
CA ALA A 18 12.03 9.54 11.73
C ALA A 18 11.21 8.37 12.26
N SER A 19 10.35 8.63 13.23
CA SER A 19 9.43 7.64 13.76
C SER A 19 8.25 7.42 12.80
N LEU A 20 7.92 6.15 12.54
CA LEU A 20 6.80 5.74 11.69
C LEU A 20 5.55 5.36 12.50
N GLN A 21 5.68 5.27 13.83
CA GLN A 21 4.59 4.90 14.73
C GLN A 21 4.68 5.65 16.05
N SER A 22 3.55 5.79 16.73
CA SER A 22 3.46 6.52 18.01
C SER A 22 4.28 5.92 19.15
N ASP A 23 4.61 4.63 19.08
CA ASP A 23 5.45 3.92 20.05
C ASP A 23 6.96 4.08 19.79
N ASN A 24 7.34 4.68 18.65
CA ASN A 24 8.72 4.88 18.19
C ASN A 24 9.51 3.57 18.00
N LEU A 25 8.85 2.44 17.82
CA LEU A 25 9.52 1.14 17.60
C LEU A 25 9.82 0.89 16.12
N ARG A 26 9.00 1.43 15.22
CA ARG A 26 9.28 1.43 13.78
C ARG A 26 9.81 2.79 13.35
N MET A 27 10.96 2.77 12.73
CA MET A 27 11.64 3.98 12.26
C MET A 27 12.20 3.80 10.87
N GLU A 28 12.31 4.88 10.14
CA GLU A 28 13.21 4.97 8.99
C GLU A 28 14.41 5.85 9.36
N VAL A 29 15.55 5.54 8.82
CA VAL A 29 16.81 6.20 9.10
C VAL A 29 17.76 6.00 7.92
N GLU A 30 18.70 6.90 7.72
CA GLU A 30 19.84 6.65 6.85
C GLU A 30 21.01 6.16 7.69
N ILE A 31 21.58 5.04 7.29
CA ILE A 31 22.79 4.46 7.89
C ILE A 31 23.99 4.66 6.99
N ASN A 32 25.17 4.86 7.59
CA ASN A 32 26.44 4.87 6.85
C ASN A 32 26.96 3.44 6.74
N HIS A 33 26.56 2.75 5.66
CA HIS A 33 26.99 1.38 5.39
C HIS A 33 28.43 1.34 4.93
N PRO A 34 29.29 0.44 5.46
CA PRO A 34 30.73 0.43 5.16
C PRO A 34 31.05 0.26 3.66
N ASP A 35 30.21 -0.46 2.90
CA ASP A 35 30.43 -0.72 1.47
C ASP A 35 29.66 0.21 0.54
N TYR A 36 28.51 0.73 0.99
CA TYR A 36 27.57 1.48 0.14
C TYR A 36 27.42 2.95 0.54
N GLY A 37 28.01 3.39 1.64
CA GLY A 37 27.84 4.73 2.17
C GLY A 37 26.43 4.93 2.75
N TRP A 38 25.90 6.13 2.60
CA TRP A 38 24.58 6.47 3.13
C TRP A 38 23.44 5.81 2.35
N ILE A 39 22.75 4.91 3.00
CA ILE A 39 21.58 4.20 2.43
C ILE A 39 20.38 4.28 3.38
N PRO A 40 19.15 4.28 2.84
CA PRO A 40 17.95 4.18 3.68
C PRO A 40 17.86 2.82 4.36
N TYR A 41 17.40 2.81 5.60
CA TYR A 41 17.22 1.62 6.42
C TYR A 41 15.96 1.70 7.25
N GLY A 42 15.16 0.65 7.23
CA GLY A 42 13.95 0.52 8.04
C GLY A 42 14.20 -0.31 9.29
N LEU A 43 13.92 0.27 10.46
CA LEU A 43 13.87 -0.45 11.72
C LEU A 43 12.48 -1.02 11.95
N ASP A 44 12.39 -2.33 12.12
CA ASP A 44 11.16 -3.04 12.44
C ASP A 44 11.46 -4.03 13.59
N PRO A 45 10.75 -3.94 14.73
CA PRO A 45 10.96 -4.86 15.85
C PRO A 45 10.62 -6.32 15.51
N ALA A 46 9.87 -6.56 14.45
CA ALA A 46 9.56 -7.91 13.96
C ALA A 46 10.63 -8.49 13.01
N ASP A 47 11.63 -7.68 12.64
CA ASP A 47 12.72 -8.13 11.78
C ASP A 47 13.63 -9.09 12.54
N THR A 48 13.86 -10.27 11.96
CA THR A 48 14.73 -11.33 12.50
C THR A 48 16.10 -11.38 11.82
N ASP A 49 16.34 -10.53 10.82
CA ASP A 49 17.66 -10.43 10.17
C ASP A 49 18.63 -9.68 11.09
N MET A 50 19.68 -10.38 11.49
CA MET A 50 20.72 -9.85 12.37
C MET A 50 22.00 -9.42 11.64
N THR A 51 21.97 -9.29 10.32
CA THR A 51 23.11 -8.81 9.51
C THR A 51 23.51 -7.40 9.96
N ILE A 52 22.51 -6.54 10.21
CA ILE A 52 22.66 -5.25 10.89
C ILE A 52 21.90 -5.37 12.21
N ASN A 53 22.57 -5.06 13.33
CA ASN A 53 21.92 -5.12 14.63
C ASN A 53 21.03 -3.88 14.84
N ASN A 54 19.73 -4.09 14.89
CA ASN A 54 18.76 -3.01 15.06
C ASN A 54 18.90 -2.29 16.41
N ASP A 55 19.29 -2.99 17.46
CA ASP A 55 19.50 -2.37 18.78
C ASP A 55 20.69 -1.39 18.74
N ASP A 56 21.75 -1.72 18.03
CA ASP A 56 22.89 -0.83 17.84
C ASP A 56 22.50 0.42 17.03
N VAL A 57 21.70 0.27 16.00
CA VAL A 57 21.19 1.40 15.19
C VAL A 57 20.25 2.28 16.04
N MET A 58 19.38 1.69 16.84
CA MET A 58 18.51 2.43 17.77
C MET A 58 19.33 3.21 18.81
N ALA A 59 20.42 2.64 19.32
CA ALA A 59 21.31 3.31 20.25
C ALA A 59 22.01 4.52 19.61
N LEU A 60 22.39 4.42 18.34
CA LEU A 60 22.97 5.54 17.57
C LEU A 60 21.96 6.66 17.32
N ILE A 61 20.71 6.33 17.07
CA ILE A 61 19.62 7.31 16.91
C ILE A 61 19.37 8.05 18.23
N GLY A 62 19.32 7.32 19.35
CA GLY A 62 19.02 7.88 20.66
C GLY A 62 17.68 8.60 20.68
N THR A 63 17.72 9.90 20.96
CA THR A 63 16.54 10.78 20.95
C THR A 63 16.51 11.74 19.76
N ASP A 64 17.46 11.61 18.83
CA ASP A 64 17.58 12.47 17.65
C ASP A 64 16.81 11.88 16.47
N PHE A 65 15.49 12.01 16.52
CA PHE A 65 14.60 11.61 15.44
C PHE A 65 13.39 12.53 15.31
N ALA A 66 12.86 12.63 14.12
CA ALA A 66 11.59 13.32 13.88
C ALA A 66 10.44 12.53 14.51
N ALA A 67 9.60 13.22 15.28
CA ALA A 67 8.44 12.60 15.91
C ALA A 67 7.43 12.07 14.88
N TYR A 68 6.74 10.99 15.24
CA TYR A 68 5.65 10.49 14.44
C TYR A 68 4.53 11.54 14.33
N VAL A 69 4.10 11.76 13.11
CA VAL A 69 2.92 12.58 12.81
C VAL A 69 1.85 11.66 12.24
N ALA A 70 0.76 11.49 12.98
CA ALA A 70 -0.37 10.70 12.49
C ALA A 70 -0.99 11.37 11.26
N PRO A 71 -1.38 10.59 10.24
CA PRO A 71 -2.09 11.15 9.09
C PRO A 71 -3.39 11.83 9.54
N THR A 72 -3.70 12.93 8.91
CA THR A 72 -4.97 13.65 9.11
C THR A 72 -6.13 12.84 8.54
N GLN A 73 -7.36 13.13 8.97
CA GLN A 73 -8.55 12.49 8.40
C GLN A 73 -8.66 12.74 6.89
N GLU A 74 -8.28 13.93 6.43
CA GLU A 74 -8.26 14.26 5.00
C GLU A 74 -7.28 13.37 4.21
N GLU A 75 -6.10 13.12 4.75
CA GLU A 75 -5.11 12.21 4.12
C GLU A 75 -5.59 10.76 4.10
N LEU A 76 -6.23 10.30 5.19
CA LEU A 76 -6.85 8.97 5.24
C LEU A 76 -7.98 8.83 4.23
N ASP A 77 -8.85 9.82 4.14
CA ASP A 77 -9.95 9.82 3.18
C ASP A 77 -9.44 9.86 1.73
N ALA A 78 -8.38 10.63 1.46
CA ALA A 78 -7.75 10.67 0.14
C ALA A 78 -7.13 9.32 -0.25
N ALA A 79 -6.46 8.65 0.69
CA ALA A 79 -5.89 7.32 0.47
C ALA A 79 -7.00 6.28 0.19
N LEU A 80 -8.06 6.27 1.01
CA LEU A 80 -9.20 5.39 0.81
C LEU A 80 -9.92 5.65 -0.52
N ALA A 81 -10.07 6.94 -0.89
CA ALA A 81 -10.66 7.31 -2.18
C ALA A 81 -9.82 6.78 -3.37
N ALA A 82 -8.50 6.77 -3.24
CA ALA A 82 -7.62 6.20 -4.26
C ALA A 82 -7.79 4.67 -4.37
N GLU A 83 -7.88 3.96 -3.24
CA GLU A 83 -8.12 2.51 -3.20
C GLU A 83 -9.46 2.15 -3.82
N VAL A 84 -10.54 2.85 -3.46
CA VAL A 84 -11.88 2.62 -4.01
C VAL A 84 -11.90 2.85 -5.53
N ARG A 85 -11.22 3.91 -6.01
CA ARG A 85 -11.11 4.14 -7.46
C ARG A 85 -10.32 3.05 -8.17
N ALA A 86 -9.24 2.55 -7.58
CA ALA A 86 -8.44 1.47 -8.15
C ALA A 86 -9.25 0.16 -8.25
N ASP A 87 -10.01 -0.20 -7.21
CA ASP A 87 -10.91 -1.36 -7.21
C ASP A 87 -12.01 -1.20 -8.30
N ARG A 88 -12.66 -0.03 -8.36
CA ARG A 88 -13.62 0.29 -9.42
C ARG A 88 -13.02 0.12 -10.81
N ASP A 89 -11.83 0.64 -11.04
CA ASP A 89 -11.16 0.59 -12.35
C ASP A 89 -10.80 -0.86 -12.73
N GLY A 90 -10.44 -1.70 -11.76
CA GLY A 90 -10.28 -3.14 -11.94
C GLY A 90 -11.57 -3.81 -12.41
N ARG A 91 -12.68 -3.53 -11.75
CA ARG A 91 -14.02 -4.05 -12.13
C ARG A 91 -14.47 -3.54 -13.50
N LEU A 92 -14.21 -2.27 -13.83
CA LEU A 92 -14.49 -1.71 -15.16
C LEU A 92 -13.68 -2.42 -16.24
N THR A 93 -12.43 -2.78 -15.99
CA THR A 93 -11.60 -3.55 -16.93
C THR A 93 -12.22 -4.91 -17.23
N GLU A 94 -12.79 -5.60 -16.25
CA GLU A 94 -13.48 -6.87 -16.44
C GLU A 94 -14.75 -6.70 -17.27
N VAL A 95 -15.56 -5.67 -16.99
CA VAL A 95 -16.75 -5.35 -17.79
C VAL A 95 -16.38 -5.04 -19.24
N ASP A 96 -15.37 -4.21 -19.45
CA ASP A 96 -14.92 -3.80 -20.77
C ASP A 96 -14.32 -4.97 -21.57
N ALA A 97 -13.73 -5.97 -20.91
CA ALA A 97 -13.29 -7.21 -21.52
C ALA A 97 -14.46 -8.06 -22.05
N ILE A 98 -15.61 -8.00 -21.40
CA ILE A 98 -16.84 -8.68 -21.87
C ILE A 98 -17.48 -7.88 -23.03
N ALA A 99 -17.70 -6.60 -22.82
CA ALA A 99 -18.37 -5.72 -23.78
C ALA A 99 -17.51 -5.44 -25.03
N GLY A 100 -16.19 -5.41 -24.89
CA GLY A 100 -15.24 -5.20 -25.98
C GLY A 100 -15.01 -6.41 -26.87
N ASN A 101 -15.42 -7.61 -26.44
CA ASN A 101 -15.38 -8.81 -27.27
C ASN A 101 -16.70 -8.98 -28.05
N ALA A 102 -16.68 -8.62 -29.33
CA ALA A 102 -17.88 -8.58 -30.14
C ALA A 102 -18.63 -9.93 -30.24
N LEU A 103 -17.89 -11.06 -30.26
CA LEU A 103 -18.50 -12.39 -30.30
C LEU A 103 -19.14 -12.77 -28.99
N ARG A 104 -18.46 -12.49 -27.89
CA ARG A 104 -18.96 -12.74 -26.54
C ARG A 104 -20.18 -11.88 -26.24
N TRP A 105 -20.12 -10.60 -26.59
CA TRP A 105 -21.22 -9.65 -26.38
C TRP A 105 -22.46 -10.04 -27.20
N ALA A 106 -22.29 -10.40 -28.47
CA ALA A 106 -23.40 -10.82 -29.33
C ALA A 106 -24.05 -12.15 -28.91
N ALA A 107 -23.35 -12.98 -28.12
CA ALA A 107 -23.91 -14.21 -27.55
C ALA A 107 -24.84 -13.98 -26.34
N LEU A 108 -24.78 -12.81 -25.74
CA LEU A 108 -25.66 -12.42 -24.64
C LEU A 108 -27.01 -11.96 -25.17
N ASP A 109 -28.08 -12.27 -24.44
CA ASP A 109 -29.40 -11.72 -24.75
C ASP A 109 -29.48 -10.22 -24.39
N ALA A 110 -30.53 -9.55 -24.90
CA ALA A 110 -30.70 -8.11 -24.71
C ALA A 110 -30.87 -7.69 -23.24
N GLU A 111 -31.46 -8.55 -22.41
CA GLU A 111 -31.65 -8.29 -20.99
C GLU A 111 -30.30 -8.34 -20.26
N THR A 112 -29.50 -9.35 -20.52
CA THR A 112 -28.15 -9.49 -19.95
C THR A 112 -27.22 -8.36 -20.42
N GLN A 113 -27.26 -7.97 -21.70
CA GLN A 113 -26.53 -6.80 -22.20
C GLN A 113 -26.92 -5.51 -21.46
N ALA A 114 -28.22 -5.28 -21.23
CA ALA A 114 -28.73 -4.13 -20.49
C ALA A 114 -28.29 -4.15 -19.01
N ALA A 115 -28.26 -5.33 -18.40
CA ALA A 115 -27.76 -5.50 -17.02
C ALA A 115 -26.27 -5.13 -16.88
N TRP A 116 -25.44 -5.57 -17.81
CA TRP A 116 -24.03 -5.19 -17.85
C TRP A 116 -23.82 -3.69 -18.07
N ALA A 117 -24.61 -3.05 -18.94
CA ALA A 117 -24.57 -1.61 -19.14
C ALA A 117 -24.95 -0.83 -17.87
N THR A 118 -25.97 -1.29 -17.14
CA THR A 118 -26.40 -0.71 -15.86
C THR A 118 -25.32 -0.89 -14.78
N TYR A 119 -24.74 -2.07 -14.70
CA TYR A 119 -23.63 -2.35 -13.76
C TYR A 119 -22.43 -1.46 -14.03
N ARG A 120 -22.04 -1.31 -15.29
CA ARG A 120 -20.94 -0.42 -15.68
C ARG A 120 -21.21 1.02 -15.27
N GLN A 121 -22.40 1.54 -15.50
CA GLN A 121 -22.75 2.90 -15.10
C GLN A 121 -22.72 3.05 -13.58
N ALA A 122 -23.24 2.08 -12.84
CA ALA A 122 -23.21 2.09 -11.37
C ALA A 122 -21.77 2.08 -10.82
N LEU A 123 -20.82 1.38 -11.48
CA LEU A 123 -19.40 1.44 -11.14
C LEU A 123 -18.81 2.83 -11.36
N LEU A 124 -19.14 3.48 -12.47
CA LEU A 124 -18.71 4.86 -12.76
C LEU A 124 -19.24 5.85 -11.73
N ASP A 125 -20.41 5.60 -11.17
CA ASP A 125 -21.08 6.48 -10.21
C ASP A 125 -20.62 6.24 -8.76
N VAL A 126 -19.85 5.20 -8.47
CA VAL A 126 -19.35 4.91 -7.10
C VAL A 126 -18.71 6.13 -6.44
N PRO A 127 -17.80 6.92 -7.09
CA PRO A 127 -17.22 8.10 -6.46
C PRO A 127 -18.21 9.25 -6.23
N GLN A 128 -19.42 9.16 -6.74
CA GLN A 128 -20.48 10.18 -6.60
C GLN A 128 -21.49 9.83 -5.52
N GLN A 129 -21.33 8.68 -4.85
CA GLN A 129 -22.17 8.32 -3.70
C GLN A 129 -21.91 9.27 -2.53
N ASP A 130 -22.96 9.64 -1.80
CA ASP A 130 -22.88 10.60 -0.69
C ASP A 130 -21.91 10.18 0.42
N GLY A 131 -21.75 8.87 0.64
CA GLY A 131 -20.83 8.30 1.64
C GLY A 131 -19.39 8.12 1.15
N PHE A 132 -19.08 8.43 -0.10
CA PHE A 132 -17.73 8.25 -0.65
C PHE A 132 -16.69 9.13 0.09
N PRO A 133 -15.51 8.60 0.42
CA PRO A 133 -15.01 7.24 0.19
C PRO A 133 -15.29 6.25 1.33
N ASN A 134 -15.84 6.68 2.45
CA ASN A 134 -15.91 5.93 3.71
C ASN A 134 -17.09 4.95 3.77
N ASP A 135 -18.19 5.27 3.13
CA ASP A 135 -19.40 4.45 3.08
C ASP A 135 -19.92 4.36 1.64
N ILE A 136 -19.56 3.29 0.97
CA ILE A 136 -19.94 3.04 -0.42
C ILE A 136 -20.72 1.72 -0.56
N THR A 137 -21.62 1.69 -1.51
CA THR A 137 -22.32 0.47 -1.92
C THR A 137 -21.83 0.03 -3.28
N TRP A 138 -21.18 -1.12 -3.34
CA TRP A 138 -20.77 -1.73 -4.61
C TRP A 138 -21.97 -2.29 -5.36
N PRO A 139 -22.09 -2.02 -6.66
CA PRO A 139 -23.13 -2.64 -7.46
C PRO A 139 -22.89 -4.15 -7.58
N THR A 140 -23.97 -4.89 -7.74
CA THR A 140 -23.92 -6.34 -7.93
C THR A 140 -23.63 -6.67 -9.40
N GLU A 141 -22.63 -7.51 -9.62
CA GLU A 141 -22.28 -7.99 -10.95
C GLU A 141 -23.41 -8.85 -11.54
N PRO A 142 -23.80 -8.64 -12.82
CA PRO A 142 -24.78 -9.49 -13.47
C PRO A 142 -24.31 -10.93 -13.63
N GLU A 143 -25.23 -11.87 -13.48
CA GLU A 143 -24.99 -13.27 -13.82
C GLU A 143 -25.09 -13.43 -15.35
N GLY A 144 -24.10 -14.10 -15.98
CA GLY A 144 -24.15 -14.29 -17.41
C GLY A 144 -23.01 -15.08 -18.01
#